data_b37d2d8ad74cd5397dcd7600ce164d61
#
_entry.id   b37d2d8ad74cd5397dcd7600ce164d61
#
_cell.length_a   1.000
_cell.length_b   1.000
_cell.length_c   1.000
_cell.angle_alpha   90.00
_cell.angle_beta   90.00
_cell.angle_gamma   90.00
#
_symmetry.space_group_name_H-M   'P 1'
#
loop_
_entity.id
_entity.type
_entity.pdbx_description
1 polymer ?
#
loop_
_entity_poly.entity_id
_entity_poly.type
_entity_poly.pdbx_seq_one_letter_code
_entity_poly.pdbx_strand_id
1 'polypeptide(L)' 'MSDKNSPKELRAMSAKELSALVRSLREELFNLRLQQATGQLENNQRISTVRKDLARALTIKGETGEA' A
#
# COMPACT_ATOMS: atom_id res chain seq x y z
N MET A 1 2.91 12.83 -4.07
CA MET A 1 3.44 12.56 -2.76
C MET A 1 2.44 11.89 -1.90
N SER A 2 2.85 10.91 -1.21
CA SER A 2 1.92 10.13 -0.43
C SER A 2 2.05 10.42 1.05
N ASP A 3 1.87 11.67 1.41
CA ASP A 3 1.88 12.05 2.82
C ASP A 3 0.80 11.32 3.59
N LYS A 4 -0.27 10.90 2.90
CA LYS A 4 -1.33 10.15 3.53
C LYS A 4 -0.84 8.82 4.08
N ASN A 5 0.26 8.30 3.52
CA ASN A 5 0.75 7.00 3.89
C ASN A 5 2.04 7.07 4.68
N SER A 6 2.32 8.22 5.29
CA SER A 6 3.48 8.31 6.16
C SER A 6 3.26 7.48 7.41
N PRO A 7 4.32 7.01 8.07
CA PRO A 7 4.16 6.20 9.28
C PRO A 7 3.33 6.89 10.36
N LYS A 8 3.48 8.21 10.46
CA LYS A 8 2.73 8.95 11.46
C LYS A 8 1.24 8.88 11.22
N GLU A 9 0.84 9.04 9.96
CA GLU A 9 -0.58 8.98 9.62
C GLU A 9 -1.11 7.57 9.74
N LEU A 10 -0.31 6.59 9.37
CA LEU A 10 -0.74 5.21 9.48
C LEU A 10 -0.98 4.81 10.93
N ARG A 11 -0.14 5.30 11.84
CA ARG A 11 -0.32 4.99 13.25
C ARG A 11 -1.56 5.63 13.84
N ALA A 12 -2.04 6.70 13.22
CA ALA A 12 -3.26 7.38 13.67
C ALA A 12 -4.52 6.66 13.20
N MET A 13 -4.38 5.72 12.28
CA MET A 13 -5.53 4.98 11.75
C MET A 13 -5.94 3.87 12.69
N SER A 14 -7.25 3.57 12.70
CA SER A 14 -7.75 2.41 13.42
C SER A 14 -7.33 1.13 12.70
N ALA A 15 -7.43 -0.01 13.40
CA ALA A 15 -7.11 -1.29 12.80
C ALA A 15 -7.97 -1.55 11.57
N LYS A 16 -9.25 -1.15 11.64
CA LYS A 16 -10.16 -1.35 10.53
C LYS A 16 -9.73 -0.52 9.33
N GLU A 17 -9.32 0.71 9.56
CA GLU A 17 -8.85 1.57 8.48
C GLU A 17 -7.56 1.04 7.87
N LEU A 18 -6.65 0.54 8.69
CA LEU A 18 -5.42 -0.05 8.19
C LEU A 18 -5.70 -1.27 7.33
N SER A 19 -6.63 -2.10 7.76
CA SER A 19 -6.99 -3.29 6.98
C SER A 19 -7.55 -2.91 5.62
N ALA A 20 -8.40 -1.88 5.59
CA ALA A 20 -8.96 -1.41 4.33
C ALA A 20 -7.87 -0.85 3.42
N LEU A 21 -6.93 -0.11 4.00
CA LEU A 21 -5.82 0.44 3.23
C LEU A 21 -4.95 -0.66 2.64
N VAL A 22 -4.63 -1.68 3.45
CA VAL A 22 -3.83 -2.79 2.97
C VAL A 22 -4.50 -3.48 1.80
N ARG A 23 -5.79 -3.73 1.92
CA ARG A 23 -6.54 -4.37 0.83
C ARG A 23 -6.48 -3.52 -0.43
N SER A 24 -6.72 -2.22 -0.29
CA SER A 24 -6.71 -1.31 -1.43
C SER A 24 -5.35 -1.29 -2.11
N LEU A 25 -4.27 -1.24 -1.32
CA LEU A 25 -2.93 -1.23 -1.88
C LEU A 25 -2.60 -2.54 -2.58
N ARG A 26 -3.06 -3.67 -2.05
CA ARG A 26 -2.83 -4.94 -2.70
C ARG A 26 -3.53 -5.02 -4.04
N GLU A 27 -4.75 -4.50 -4.12
CA GLU A 27 -5.48 -4.49 -5.37
C GLU A 27 -4.80 -3.59 -6.39
N GLU A 28 -4.35 -2.44 -5.94
CA GLU A 28 -3.64 -1.54 -6.85
C GLU A 28 -2.36 -2.18 -7.37
N LEU A 29 -1.61 -2.82 -6.50
CA LEU A 29 -0.38 -3.48 -6.90
C LEU A 29 -0.66 -4.59 -7.91
N PHE A 30 -1.71 -5.36 -7.67
CA PHE A 30 -2.08 -6.42 -8.59
C PHE A 30 -2.41 -5.87 -9.97
N ASN A 31 -3.20 -4.80 -10.02
CA ASN A 31 -3.57 -4.18 -11.29
C ASN A 31 -2.35 -3.61 -12.01
N LEU A 32 -1.44 -2.99 -11.25
CA LEU A 32 -0.23 -2.44 -11.85
C LEU A 32 0.63 -3.54 -12.45
N ARG A 33 0.72 -4.68 -11.77
CA ARG A 33 1.49 -5.80 -12.30
C ARG A 33 0.86 -6.38 -13.56
N LEU A 34 -0.46 -6.40 -13.62
CA LEU A 34 -1.13 -6.83 -14.84
C LEU A 34 -0.82 -5.90 -15.99
N GLN A 35 -0.86 -4.59 -15.73
CA GLN A 35 -0.54 -3.61 -16.76
C GLN A 35 0.90 -3.77 -17.23
N GLN A 36 1.80 -4.04 -16.30
CA GLN A 36 3.19 -4.26 -16.66
C GLN A 36 3.34 -5.49 -17.56
N ALA A 37 2.64 -6.56 -17.21
CA ALA A 37 2.73 -7.81 -17.97
C ALA A 37 2.21 -7.65 -19.38
N THR A 38 1.24 -6.76 -19.58
CA THR A 38 0.67 -6.54 -20.92
C THR A 38 1.35 -5.41 -21.68
N GLY A 39 2.37 -4.81 -21.07
CA GLY A 39 3.10 -3.72 -21.70
C GLY A 39 2.39 -2.39 -21.70
N GLN A 40 1.34 -2.25 -20.90
CA GLN A 40 0.56 -1.02 -20.85
C GLN A 40 1.06 -0.03 -19.81
N LEU A 41 1.90 -0.47 -18.89
CA LEU A 41 2.39 0.38 -17.82
C LEU A 41 3.55 1.22 -18.31
N GLU A 42 3.39 2.54 -18.26
CA GLU A 42 4.42 3.45 -18.74
C GLU A 42 5.45 3.80 -17.68
N ASN A 43 5.04 3.76 -16.41
CA ASN A 43 5.93 4.19 -15.33
C ASN A 43 6.00 3.13 -14.23
N ASN A 44 7.12 2.44 -14.18
CA ASN A 44 7.33 1.37 -13.21
C ASN A 44 7.53 1.89 -11.79
N GLN A 45 7.78 3.17 -11.64
CA GLN A 45 7.93 3.74 -10.30
C GLN A 45 6.65 3.60 -9.48
N ARG A 46 5.52 3.55 -10.14
CA ARG A 46 4.25 3.40 -9.45
C ARG A 46 4.22 2.10 -8.68
N ILE A 47 4.71 1.03 -9.29
CA ILE A 47 4.76 -0.27 -8.63
C ILE A 47 5.64 -0.19 -7.39
N SER A 48 6.81 0.43 -7.52
CA SER A 48 7.73 0.57 -6.40
C SER A 48 7.10 1.36 -5.25
N THR A 49 6.43 2.45 -5.58
CA THR A 49 5.78 3.29 -4.58
C THR A 49 4.68 2.53 -3.85
N VAL A 50 3.84 1.83 -4.59
CA VAL A 50 2.74 1.09 -3.97
C VAL A 50 3.28 -0.04 -3.10
N ARG A 51 4.33 -0.71 -3.54
CA ARG A 51 4.94 -1.76 -2.74
C ARG A 51 5.47 -1.22 -1.41
N LYS A 52 6.10 -0.06 -1.45
CA LYS A 52 6.63 0.55 -0.23
C LYS A 52 5.50 0.95 0.71
N ASP A 53 4.44 1.53 0.15
CA ASP A 53 3.30 1.92 0.96
C ASP A 53 2.65 0.70 1.60
N LEU A 54 2.52 -0.37 0.84
CA LEU A 54 1.94 -1.61 1.35
C LEU A 54 2.78 -2.18 2.47
N ALA A 55 4.10 -2.24 2.28
CA ALA A 55 4.99 -2.77 3.31
C ALA A 55 4.90 -1.95 4.58
N ARG A 56 4.83 -0.63 4.43
CA ARG A 56 4.72 0.26 5.58
C ARG A 56 3.40 0.03 6.32
N ALA A 57 2.32 -0.08 5.57
CA ALA A 57 1.01 -0.30 6.18
C ALA A 57 0.95 -1.63 6.91
N LEU A 58 1.56 -2.67 6.34
CA LEU A 58 1.60 -3.98 6.98
C LEU A 58 2.40 -3.93 8.28
N THR A 59 3.51 -3.19 8.27
CA THR A 59 4.34 -3.06 9.46
C THR A 59 3.57 -2.37 10.57
N ILE A 60 2.88 -1.27 10.25
CA ILE A 60 2.11 -0.55 11.24
C ILE A 60 0.96 -1.40 11.75
N LYS A 61 0.30 -2.12 10.86
CA LYS A 61 -0.79 -3.01 11.27
C LYS A 61 -0.29 -4.05 12.26
N GLY A 62 0.92 -4.56 12.04
CA GLY A 62 1.52 -5.50 12.97
C GLY A 62 1.83 -4.87 14.31
N GLU A 63 2.21 -3.60 14.32
CA GLU A 63 2.51 -2.89 15.56
C GLU A 63 1.28 -2.74 16.44
N THR A 64 0.09 -2.67 15.83
CA THR A 64 -1.13 -2.50 16.60
C THR A 64 -1.63 -3.81 17.18
N GLY A 65 -0.97 -4.90 16.90
CA GLY A 65 -1.38 -6.20 17.40
C GLY A 65 -2.52 -6.83 16.64
N GLU A 66 -2.91 -6.27 15.53
CA GLU A 66 -3.95 -6.83 14.68
C GLU A 66 -3.32 -7.86 13.75
N ALA A 67 -3.61 -9.08 13.98
CA ALA A 67 -3.00 -10.13 13.19
C ALA A 67 -3.88 -10.55 12.01
#